data_290721993b624ec95b2806e3d171d710
#
_entry.id   290721993b624ec95b2806e3d171d710
#
_cell.length_a   1.000
_cell.length_b   1.000
_cell.length_c   1.000
_cell.angle_alpha   90.00
_cell.angle_beta   90.00
_cell.angle_gamma   90.00
#
_symmetry.space_group_name_H-M   'P 1'
#
loop_
_entity.id
_entity.type
_entity.pdbx_description
1 polymer ?
#
loop_
_entity_poly.entity_id
_entity_poly.type
_entity_poly.pdbx_seq_one_letter_code
_entity_poly.pdbx_strand_id
1 'polypeptide(L)'
;FTLPRLVHLAKSVPRDRIEYNSGKVPVGVKPEDVPKIERSADEVIRAIETANAWMVIKNVEEDTDYRALLRTFVEDANRAAGRGAGEYTDLQGFIFVSSAQATTPFHIDAEENILIQIRGDKFVRTFDNGDRCLISEEDMEISPSKHRNQRYEPWFEERATMHRLKPGDALHMPYMIPHWVSTGDRYSISMAMTWKTPEVKRLNKIR
;
A
#
# COMPACT_ATOMS: atom_id res chain seq x y z
N PHE A 1 4.56 -13.21 -10.36
CA PHE A 1 3.62 -13.06 -9.19
C PHE A 1 2.61 -14.21 -9.12
N THR A 2 3.09 -15.46 -9.05
CA THR A 2 2.23 -16.61 -8.79
C THR A 2 2.13 -16.90 -7.29
N LEU A 3 1.05 -17.52 -6.82
CA LEU A 3 0.91 -17.87 -5.40
C LEU A 3 2.07 -18.75 -4.89
N PRO A 4 2.56 -19.76 -5.63
CA PRO A 4 3.74 -20.52 -5.20
C PRO A 4 5.00 -19.67 -5.02
N ARG A 5 5.26 -18.69 -5.91
CA ARG A 5 6.42 -17.78 -5.77
C ARG A 5 6.25 -16.87 -4.54
N LEU A 6 5.02 -16.39 -4.27
CA LEU A 6 4.74 -15.57 -3.08
C LEU A 6 4.84 -16.37 -1.78
N VAL A 7 4.45 -17.65 -1.79
CA VAL A 7 4.70 -18.57 -0.66
C VAL A 7 6.19 -18.74 -0.43
N HIS A 8 6.99 -18.89 -1.49
CA HIS A 8 8.45 -18.99 -1.36
C HIS A 8 9.03 -17.70 -0.77
N LEU A 9 8.64 -16.55 -1.30
CA LEU A 9 9.07 -15.24 -0.79
C LEU A 9 8.69 -15.08 0.70
N ALA A 10 7.45 -15.38 1.08
CA ALA A 10 7.00 -15.29 2.46
C ALA A 10 7.78 -16.19 3.44
N LYS A 11 8.38 -17.27 2.94
CA LYS A 11 9.27 -18.14 3.74
C LYS A 11 10.71 -17.66 3.81
N SER A 12 11.14 -16.83 2.86
CA SER A 12 12.53 -16.33 2.77
C SER A 12 12.74 -14.99 3.51
N VAL A 13 11.67 -14.22 3.71
CA VAL A 13 11.76 -12.93 4.42
C VAL A 13 11.59 -13.11 5.95
N PRO A 14 12.19 -12.24 6.79
CA PRO A 14 11.94 -12.20 8.21
C PRO A 14 10.46 -12.07 8.57
N ARG A 15 10.02 -12.72 9.64
CA ARG A 15 8.60 -12.79 10.04
C ARG A 15 7.97 -11.42 10.33
N ASP A 16 8.73 -10.49 10.88
CA ASP A 16 8.33 -9.12 11.18
C ASP A 16 8.07 -8.26 9.93
N ARG A 17 8.47 -8.74 8.77
CA ARG A 17 8.18 -8.12 7.47
C ARG A 17 6.91 -8.61 6.81
N ILE A 18 6.21 -9.54 7.43
CA ILE A 18 4.92 -10.03 6.93
C ILE A 18 3.84 -9.63 7.92
N GLU A 19 2.94 -8.80 7.45
CA GLU A 19 1.74 -8.42 8.20
C GLU A 19 0.51 -8.99 7.50
N TYR A 20 -0.41 -9.59 8.26
CA TYR A 20 -1.69 -10.07 7.73
C TYR A 20 -2.76 -10.11 8.81
N ASN A 21 -3.95 -9.73 8.40
CA ASN A 21 -5.11 -9.54 9.26
C ASN A 21 -6.37 -9.95 8.51
N SER A 22 -7.53 -9.87 9.19
CA SER A 22 -8.82 -10.02 8.53
C SER A 22 -8.95 -9.02 7.37
N GLY A 23 -9.41 -9.50 6.22
CA GLY A 23 -9.57 -8.69 5.03
C GLY A 23 -10.79 -7.79 5.07
N LYS A 24 -11.91 -8.27 5.60
CA LYS A 24 -13.16 -7.50 5.67
C LYS A 24 -13.23 -6.73 6.98
N VAL A 25 -12.78 -5.49 6.92
CA VAL A 25 -12.79 -4.57 8.06
C VAL A 25 -13.42 -3.23 7.67
N PRO A 26 -13.98 -2.46 8.62
CA PRO A 26 -14.43 -1.09 8.36
C PRO A 26 -13.28 -0.20 7.88
N VAL A 27 -13.59 0.79 7.04
CA VAL A 27 -12.59 1.72 6.48
C VAL A 27 -11.88 2.52 7.58
N GLY A 28 -12.60 2.92 8.62
CA GLY A 28 -12.06 3.67 9.77
C GLY A 28 -11.68 2.80 10.96
N VAL A 29 -11.42 1.49 10.77
CA VAL A 29 -11.03 0.60 11.88
C VAL A 29 -9.69 1.03 12.47
N LYS A 30 -9.58 1.04 13.79
CA LYS A 30 -8.30 1.28 14.45
C LYS A 30 -7.40 0.05 14.31
N PRO A 31 -6.07 0.21 14.24
CA PRO A 31 -5.14 -0.91 14.09
C PRO A 31 -5.28 -1.99 15.16
N GLU A 32 -5.52 -1.58 16.42
CA GLU A 32 -5.72 -2.46 17.55
C GLU A 32 -7.01 -3.30 17.50
N ASP A 33 -8.01 -2.82 16.77
CA ASP A 33 -9.33 -3.46 16.62
C ASP A 33 -9.40 -4.39 15.39
N VAL A 34 -8.34 -4.45 14.57
CA VAL A 34 -8.30 -5.34 13.40
C VAL A 34 -8.14 -6.79 13.84
N PRO A 35 -9.08 -7.70 13.49
CA PRO A 35 -9.00 -9.10 13.89
C PRO A 35 -7.76 -9.78 13.28
N LYS A 36 -6.97 -10.42 14.12
CA LYS A 36 -5.78 -11.19 13.69
C LYS A 36 -6.17 -12.55 13.15
N ILE A 37 -5.35 -13.07 12.26
CA ILE A 37 -5.52 -14.42 11.69
C ILE A 37 -4.51 -15.35 12.34
N GLU A 38 -5.00 -16.44 12.95
CA GLU A 38 -4.18 -17.48 13.58
C GLU A 38 -3.75 -18.58 12.59
N ARG A 39 -3.16 -18.17 11.46
CA ARG A 39 -2.61 -19.08 10.45
C ARG A 39 -1.22 -18.60 10.07
N SER A 40 -0.38 -19.48 9.54
CA SER A 40 0.90 -19.07 8.98
C SER A 40 0.72 -18.28 7.68
N ALA A 41 1.71 -17.46 7.32
CA ALA A 41 1.65 -16.63 6.13
C ALA A 41 1.47 -17.48 4.84
N ASP A 42 2.13 -18.63 4.74
CA ASP A 42 2.01 -19.51 3.60
C ASP A 42 0.64 -20.21 3.51
N GLU A 43 0.01 -20.53 4.63
CA GLU A 43 -1.37 -21.05 4.68
C GLU A 43 -2.36 -19.97 4.21
N VAL A 44 -2.17 -18.72 4.64
CA VAL A 44 -3.01 -17.59 4.20
C VAL A 44 -2.89 -17.38 2.69
N ILE A 45 -1.66 -17.37 2.14
CA ILE A 45 -1.44 -17.20 0.70
C ILE A 45 -2.07 -18.34 -0.10
N ARG A 46 -1.90 -19.60 0.35
CA ARG A 46 -2.50 -20.78 -0.33
C ARG A 46 -4.01 -20.76 -0.33
N ALA A 47 -4.63 -20.25 0.72
CA ALA A 47 -6.08 -20.19 0.90
C ALA A 47 -6.66 -18.80 0.59
N ILE A 48 -5.93 -17.91 -0.10
CA ILE A 48 -6.30 -16.49 -0.23
C ILE A 48 -7.70 -16.26 -0.82
N GLU A 49 -8.20 -17.16 -1.65
CA GLU A 49 -9.55 -17.08 -2.20
C GLU A 49 -10.65 -17.15 -1.13
N THR A 50 -10.38 -17.87 -0.03
CA THR A 50 -11.35 -18.14 1.04
C THR A 50 -10.89 -17.68 2.42
N ALA A 51 -9.65 -17.24 2.57
CA ALA A 51 -9.04 -16.89 3.86
C ALA A 51 -9.65 -15.64 4.51
N ASN A 52 -10.39 -14.84 3.78
CA ASN A 52 -10.83 -13.51 4.23
C ASN A 52 -9.68 -12.70 4.83
N ALA A 53 -8.56 -12.61 4.08
CA ALA A 53 -7.33 -12.03 4.55
C ALA A 53 -6.91 -10.81 3.72
N TRP A 54 -6.27 -9.87 4.39
CA TRP A 54 -5.40 -8.86 3.84
C TRP A 54 -3.98 -9.13 4.32
N MET A 55 -3.02 -9.18 3.40
CA MET A 55 -1.62 -9.46 3.70
C MET A 55 -0.71 -8.50 2.95
N VAL A 56 0.37 -8.09 3.60
CA VAL A 56 1.50 -7.40 2.96
C VAL A 56 2.82 -8.08 3.30
N ILE A 57 3.66 -8.28 2.29
CA ILE A 57 5.07 -8.66 2.41
C ILE A 57 5.88 -7.38 2.15
N LYS A 58 6.63 -6.94 3.17
CA LYS A 58 7.38 -5.69 3.19
C LYS A 58 8.84 -5.91 2.79
N ASN A 59 9.49 -4.84 2.32
CA ASN A 59 10.92 -4.81 1.99
C ASN A 59 11.33 -5.87 0.95
N VAL A 60 10.50 -6.07 -0.06
CA VAL A 60 10.76 -7.06 -1.11
C VAL A 60 11.97 -6.68 -1.99
N GLU A 61 12.46 -5.46 -1.92
CA GLU A 61 13.70 -5.01 -2.55
C GLU A 61 14.97 -5.72 -2.03
N GLU A 62 14.86 -6.46 -0.95
CA GLU A 62 15.97 -7.30 -0.46
C GLU A 62 16.15 -8.59 -1.30
N ASP A 63 15.08 -9.07 -1.92
CA ASP A 63 15.15 -10.12 -2.96
C ASP A 63 15.72 -9.52 -4.26
N THR A 64 16.68 -10.20 -4.88
CA THR A 64 17.41 -9.69 -6.06
C THR A 64 16.50 -9.46 -7.27
N ASP A 65 15.53 -10.34 -7.49
CA ASP A 65 14.61 -10.26 -8.64
C ASP A 65 13.67 -9.05 -8.49
N TYR A 66 13.11 -8.87 -7.28
CA TYR A 66 12.23 -7.73 -7.00
C TYR A 66 13.01 -6.42 -6.97
N ARG A 67 14.23 -6.41 -6.46
CA ARG A 67 15.10 -5.21 -6.50
C ARG A 67 15.33 -4.69 -7.92
N ALA A 68 15.67 -5.59 -8.83
CA ALA A 68 15.88 -5.23 -10.23
C ALA A 68 14.59 -4.65 -10.85
N LEU A 69 13.47 -5.31 -10.60
CA LEU A 69 12.14 -4.85 -11.07
C LEU A 69 11.79 -3.46 -10.54
N LEU A 70 11.92 -3.23 -9.23
CA LEU A 70 11.61 -1.96 -8.58
C LEU A 70 12.46 -0.80 -9.14
N ARG A 71 13.76 -1.02 -9.32
CA ARG A 71 14.65 -0.01 -9.92
C ARG A 71 14.22 0.37 -11.32
N THR A 72 13.93 -0.60 -12.17
CA THR A 72 13.45 -0.35 -13.54
C THR A 72 12.17 0.49 -13.52
N PHE A 73 11.21 0.15 -12.66
CA PHE A 73 9.96 0.91 -12.55
C PHE A 73 10.16 2.35 -12.10
N VAL A 74 10.99 2.59 -11.07
CA VAL A 74 11.26 3.96 -10.59
C VAL A 74 11.99 4.78 -11.64
N GLU A 75 12.94 4.19 -12.35
CA GLU A 75 13.66 4.86 -13.43
C GLU A 75 12.72 5.22 -14.59
N ASP A 76 11.82 4.32 -14.97
CA ASP A 76 10.81 4.58 -16.01
C ASP A 76 9.80 5.63 -15.57
N ALA A 77 9.33 5.58 -14.32
CA ALA A 77 8.42 6.59 -13.76
C ALA A 77 9.06 7.98 -13.72
N ASN A 78 10.32 8.08 -13.28
CA ASN A 78 11.06 9.35 -13.28
C ASN A 78 11.25 9.89 -14.70
N ARG A 79 11.59 9.02 -15.65
CA ARG A 79 11.74 9.40 -17.07
C ARG A 79 10.41 9.92 -17.63
N ALA A 80 9.30 9.24 -17.36
CA ALA A 80 7.97 9.66 -17.80
C ALA A 80 7.54 10.99 -17.17
N ALA A 81 7.96 11.27 -15.93
CA ALA A 81 7.69 12.53 -15.24
C ALA A 81 8.67 13.66 -15.62
N GLY A 82 9.60 13.45 -16.56
CA GLY A 82 10.62 14.43 -16.94
C GLY A 82 11.65 14.73 -15.82
N ARG A 83 11.78 13.82 -14.84
CA ARG A 83 12.74 13.95 -13.72
C ARG A 83 14.05 13.26 -14.09
N GLY A 84 15.18 13.79 -13.57
CA GLY A 84 16.51 13.20 -13.73
C GLY A 84 16.61 11.82 -13.08
N ALA A 85 17.50 10.96 -13.62
CA ALA A 85 17.81 9.69 -12.99
C ALA A 85 18.51 9.90 -11.64
N GLY A 86 18.07 9.21 -10.58
CA GLY A 86 18.82 9.11 -9.33
C GLY A 86 18.43 10.06 -8.20
N GLU A 87 17.42 10.91 -8.36
CA GLU A 87 16.94 11.80 -7.29
C GLU A 87 15.92 11.11 -6.35
N TYR A 88 16.15 9.85 -6.01
CA TYR A 88 15.31 9.13 -5.07
C TYR A 88 16.14 8.33 -4.08
N THR A 89 15.63 8.16 -2.88
CA THR A 89 16.23 7.37 -1.82
C THR A 89 15.14 6.57 -1.11
N ASP A 90 15.58 5.68 -0.23
CA ASP A 90 14.68 4.88 0.62
C ASP A 90 13.63 4.12 -0.21
N LEU A 91 14.08 3.55 -1.35
CA LEU A 91 13.22 2.71 -2.17
C LEU A 91 12.83 1.46 -1.40
N GLN A 92 11.53 1.27 -1.22
CA GLN A 92 10.95 0.10 -0.57
C GLN A 92 9.88 -0.53 -1.46
N GLY A 93 9.80 -1.84 -1.43
CA GLY A 93 8.79 -2.60 -2.16
C GLY A 93 7.87 -3.36 -1.21
N PHE A 94 6.59 -3.39 -1.57
CA PHE A 94 5.54 -4.08 -0.83
C PHE A 94 4.71 -4.92 -1.78
N ILE A 95 4.44 -6.17 -1.42
CA ILE A 95 3.50 -7.02 -2.17
C ILE A 95 2.28 -7.27 -1.31
N PHE A 96 1.13 -6.85 -1.83
CA PHE A 96 -0.16 -7.09 -1.21
C PHE A 96 -0.82 -8.33 -1.82
N VAL A 97 -1.30 -9.23 -0.96
CA VAL A 97 -2.11 -10.39 -1.34
C VAL A 97 -3.38 -10.34 -0.51
N SER A 98 -4.51 -10.13 -1.16
CA SER A 98 -5.77 -9.84 -0.46
C SER A 98 -6.91 -10.67 -1.02
N SER A 99 -7.75 -11.19 -0.14
CA SER A 99 -8.99 -11.87 -0.50
C SER A 99 -9.97 -10.92 -1.21
N ALA A 100 -11.01 -11.46 -1.79
CA ALA A 100 -12.11 -10.67 -2.35
C ALA A 100 -12.73 -9.75 -1.28
N GLN A 101 -13.07 -8.51 -1.69
CA GLN A 101 -13.71 -7.51 -0.84
C GLN A 101 -12.90 -7.17 0.43
N ALA A 102 -11.57 -7.34 0.39
CA ALA A 102 -10.70 -6.91 1.46
C ALA A 102 -10.52 -5.39 1.43
N THR A 103 -10.36 -4.79 2.60
CA THR A 103 -10.19 -3.35 2.81
C THR A 103 -8.81 -3.06 3.38
N THR A 104 -8.10 -2.10 2.79
CA THR A 104 -6.99 -1.39 3.44
C THR A 104 -7.58 -0.11 4.01
N PRO A 105 -7.57 0.07 5.33
CA PRO A 105 -8.21 1.20 6.00
C PRO A 105 -7.68 2.56 5.54
N PHE A 106 -8.42 3.62 5.84
CA PHE A 106 -8.07 4.99 5.50
C PHE A 106 -6.78 5.42 6.20
N HIS A 107 -5.81 5.89 5.44
CA HIS A 107 -4.47 6.26 5.93
C HIS A 107 -3.80 7.28 5.01
N ILE A 108 -2.64 7.75 5.42
CA ILE A 108 -1.70 8.59 4.65
C ILE A 108 -0.31 7.98 4.74
N ASP A 109 0.45 8.08 3.65
CA ASP A 109 1.85 7.64 3.56
C ASP A 109 2.77 8.85 3.44
N ALA A 110 3.87 8.85 4.20
CA ALA A 110 4.85 9.94 4.21
C ALA A 110 5.97 9.74 3.15
N GLU A 111 5.61 9.12 2.04
CA GLU A 111 6.45 8.83 0.88
C GLU A 111 5.69 9.12 -0.42
N GLU A 112 6.42 9.21 -1.51
CA GLU A 112 5.86 8.99 -2.84
C GLU A 112 5.56 7.49 -2.99
N ASN A 113 4.45 7.16 -3.65
CA ASN A 113 4.00 5.77 -3.81
C ASN A 113 3.46 5.52 -5.22
N ILE A 114 3.81 4.39 -5.82
CA ILE A 114 3.13 3.84 -7.01
C ILE A 114 2.58 2.47 -6.65
N LEU A 115 1.27 2.32 -6.80
CA LEU A 115 0.56 1.05 -6.66
C LEU A 115 0.31 0.45 -8.04
N ILE A 116 0.86 -0.75 -8.28
CA ILE A 116 0.74 -1.50 -9.54
C ILE A 116 -0.19 -2.68 -9.31
N GLN A 117 -1.25 -2.78 -10.10
CA GLN A 117 -2.18 -3.89 -10.01
C GLN A 117 -1.72 -5.05 -10.90
N ILE A 118 -1.61 -6.26 -10.32
CA ILE A 118 -1.07 -7.45 -10.97
C ILE A 118 -2.16 -8.48 -11.24
N ARG A 119 -3.07 -8.67 -10.29
CA ARG A 119 -4.18 -9.63 -10.41
C ARG A 119 -5.43 -9.17 -9.69
N GLY A 120 -6.59 -9.46 -10.27
CA GLY A 120 -7.88 -8.99 -9.75
C GLY A 120 -8.08 -7.50 -9.94
N ASP A 121 -9.22 -6.99 -9.52
CA ASP A 121 -9.51 -5.56 -9.55
C ASP A 121 -9.24 -4.95 -8.17
N LYS A 122 -8.79 -3.70 -8.17
CA LYS A 122 -8.60 -2.91 -6.96
C LYS A 122 -9.24 -1.53 -7.14
N PHE A 123 -9.88 -1.04 -6.11
CA PHE A 123 -10.53 0.25 -6.07
C PHE A 123 -9.80 1.12 -5.06
N VAL A 124 -9.17 2.18 -5.50
CA VAL A 124 -8.45 3.14 -4.65
C VAL A 124 -9.27 4.42 -4.60
N ARG A 125 -9.55 4.88 -3.40
CA ARG A 125 -10.18 6.18 -3.19
C ARG A 125 -9.14 7.12 -2.63
N THR A 126 -8.90 8.21 -3.34
CA THR A 126 -7.97 9.27 -2.96
C THR A 126 -8.74 10.53 -2.61
N PHE A 127 -8.17 11.32 -1.70
CA PHE A 127 -8.77 12.54 -1.18
C PHE A 127 -7.78 13.69 -1.25
N ASP A 128 -8.28 14.92 -1.23
CA ASP A 128 -7.43 16.11 -1.20
C ASP A 128 -6.66 16.18 0.14
N ASN A 129 -5.33 16.16 0.08
CA ASN A 129 -4.48 16.31 1.26
C ASN A 129 -4.43 17.75 1.82
N GLY A 130 -5.02 18.71 1.13
CA GLY A 130 -5.25 20.08 1.62
C GLY A 130 -6.52 20.24 2.44
N ASP A 131 -7.44 19.28 2.40
CA ASP A 131 -8.72 19.35 3.11
C ASP A 131 -8.60 18.94 4.59
N ARG A 132 -8.54 19.92 5.46
CA ARG A 132 -8.42 19.74 6.92
C ARG A 132 -9.67 19.21 7.60
N CYS A 133 -10.79 19.10 6.89
CA CYS A 133 -11.96 18.37 7.38
C CYS A 133 -11.77 16.85 7.29
N LEU A 134 -10.90 16.39 6.39
CA LEU A 134 -10.60 14.97 6.16
C LEU A 134 -9.40 14.49 6.99
N ILE A 135 -8.33 15.27 6.99
CA ILE A 135 -7.09 14.98 7.74
C ILE A 135 -6.67 16.21 8.52
N SER A 136 -6.55 16.08 9.83
CA SER A 136 -6.10 17.19 10.69
C SER A 136 -4.62 17.53 10.48
N GLU A 137 -4.21 18.74 10.84
CA GLU A 137 -2.78 19.10 10.86
C GLU A 137 -1.97 18.20 11.79
N GLU A 138 -2.53 17.84 12.95
CA GLU A 138 -1.89 16.93 13.90
C GLU A 138 -1.62 15.56 13.26
N ASP A 139 -2.60 14.99 12.53
CA ASP A 139 -2.42 13.72 11.83
C ASP A 139 -1.35 13.80 10.74
N MET A 140 -1.30 14.92 10.03
CA MET A 140 -0.27 15.21 9.02
C MET A 140 1.14 15.33 9.64
N GLU A 141 1.26 15.94 10.81
CA GLU A 141 2.53 16.10 11.51
C GLU A 141 3.05 14.80 12.12
N ILE A 142 2.16 13.95 12.63
CA ILE A 142 2.55 12.68 13.27
C ILE A 142 2.87 11.60 12.24
N SER A 143 2.23 11.60 11.08
CA SER A 143 2.31 10.52 10.08
C SER A 143 3.73 10.15 9.64
N PRO A 144 4.70 11.08 9.44
CA PRO A 144 6.06 10.71 9.08
C PRO A 144 6.80 9.87 10.14
N SER A 145 6.39 9.98 11.40
CA SER A 145 7.00 9.25 12.52
C SER A 145 6.23 8.00 12.92
N LYS A 146 4.94 7.93 12.62
CA LYS A 146 4.06 6.84 13.04
C LYS A 146 2.93 6.59 12.02
N HIS A 147 3.17 5.62 11.13
CA HIS A 147 2.10 5.14 10.26
C HIS A 147 0.93 4.57 11.07
N ARG A 148 -0.29 5.03 10.79
CA ARG A 148 -1.53 4.61 11.44
C ARG A 148 -2.74 4.80 10.55
N ASN A 149 -3.81 4.02 10.80
CA ASN A 149 -5.10 4.29 10.21
C ASN A 149 -5.65 5.61 10.76
N GLN A 150 -6.29 6.36 9.90
CA GLN A 150 -6.88 7.65 10.23
C GLN A 150 -8.37 7.51 10.54
N ARG A 151 -8.94 8.50 11.23
CA ARG A 151 -10.38 8.60 11.41
C ARG A 151 -11.05 8.69 10.05
N TYR A 152 -12.14 7.95 9.87
CA TYR A 152 -12.94 7.97 8.65
C TYR A 152 -14.41 8.13 8.99
N GLU A 153 -15.10 9.01 8.25
CA GLU A 153 -16.52 9.25 8.37
C GLU A 153 -17.21 8.95 7.03
N PRO A 154 -18.43 8.38 7.02
CA PRO A 154 -19.11 8.02 5.78
C PRO A 154 -19.26 9.14 4.76
N TRP A 155 -19.41 10.39 5.19
CA TRP A 155 -19.54 11.55 4.30
C TRP A 155 -18.24 11.88 3.54
N PHE A 156 -17.08 11.33 3.95
CA PHE A 156 -15.83 11.51 3.20
C PHE A 156 -15.94 10.97 1.78
N GLU A 157 -16.75 9.92 1.56
CA GLU A 157 -16.98 9.35 0.22
C GLU A 157 -17.45 10.39 -0.82
N GLU A 158 -18.17 11.43 -0.42
CA GLU A 158 -18.63 12.50 -1.30
C GLU A 158 -17.47 13.33 -1.88
N ARG A 159 -16.30 13.28 -1.24
CA ARG A 159 -15.09 14.00 -1.64
C ARG A 159 -14.01 13.07 -2.24
N ALA A 160 -14.31 11.79 -2.39
CA ALA A 160 -13.38 10.81 -2.91
C ALA A 160 -13.28 10.90 -4.44
N THR A 161 -12.06 10.77 -4.94
CA THR A 161 -11.83 10.39 -6.34
C THR A 161 -11.58 8.88 -6.38
N MET A 162 -12.44 8.14 -7.07
CA MET A 162 -12.32 6.69 -7.18
C MET A 162 -11.55 6.28 -8.42
N HIS A 163 -10.52 5.46 -8.23
CA HIS A 163 -9.72 4.85 -9.29
C HIS A 163 -9.94 3.34 -9.29
N ARG A 164 -10.40 2.77 -10.41
CA ARG A 164 -10.46 1.32 -10.59
C ARG A 164 -9.19 0.87 -11.31
N LEU A 165 -8.41 0.03 -10.67
CA LEU A 165 -7.20 -0.57 -11.23
C LEU A 165 -7.47 -2.01 -11.66
N LYS A 166 -7.19 -2.31 -12.91
CA LYS A 166 -7.18 -3.64 -13.50
C LYS A 166 -5.73 -4.16 -13.60
N PRO A 167 -5.51 -5.45 -13.80
CA PRO A 167 -4.17 -5.97 -14.05
C PRO A 167 -3.45 -5.21 -15.19
N GLY A 168 -2.26 -4.68 -14.88
CA GLY A 168 -1.47 -3.82 -15.77
C GLY A 168 -1.59 -2.32 -15.50
N ASP A 169 -2.59 -1.87 -14.75
CA ASP A 169 -2.73 -0.47 -14.36
C ASP A 169 -1.80 -0.12 -13.19
N ALA A 170 -1.36 1.13 -13.16
CA ALA A 170 -0.61 1.71 -12.06
C ALA A 170 -1.20 3.07 -11.66
N LEU A 171 -1.17 3.37 -10.37
CA LEU A 171 -1.61 4.65 -9.80
C LEU A 171 -0.48 5.27 -9.01
N HIS A 172 -0.08 6.48 -9.37
CA HIS A 172 0.80 7.31 -8.55
C HIS A 172 -0.01 7.97 -7.44
N MET A 173 0.41 7.76 -6.22
CA MET A 173 -0.11 8.40 -5.02
C MET A 173 0.97 9.32 -4.45
N PRO A 174 0.83 10.65 -4.60
CA PRO A 174 1.81 11.60 -4.11
C PRO A 174 1.92 11.60 -2.58
N TYR A 175 3.02 12.16 -2.09
CA TYR A 175 3.29 12.36 -0.67
C TYR A 175 2.06 12.85 0.10
N MET A 176 1.72 12.13 1.18
CA MET A 176 0.65 12.47 2.13
C MET A 176 -0.76 12.51 1.53
N ILE A 177 -1.01 11.86 0.40
CA ILE A 177 -2.37 11.79 -0.12
C ILE A 177 -3.22 10.82 0.72
N PRO A 178 -4.34 11.27 1.31
CA PRO A 178 -5.20 10.39 2.08
C PRO A 178 -5.88 9.40 1.14
N HIS A 179 -5.91 8.12 1.52
CA HIS A 179 -6.54 7.11 0.69
C HIS A 179 -6.97 5.88 1.48
N TRP A 180 -7.87 5.13 0.90
CA TRP A 180 -8.22 3.79 1.31
C TRP A 180 -8.45 2.89 0.09
N VAL A 181 -8.37 1.58 0.28
CA VAL A 181 -8.39 0.65 -0.84
C VAL A 181 -9.33 -0.51 -0.56
N SER A 182 -10.07 -0.96 -1.59
CA SER A 182 -10.81 -2.22 -1.54
C SER A 182 -10.47 -3.10 -2.75
N THR A 183 -10.59 -4.42 -2.57
CA THR A 183 -10.47 -5.38 -3.67
C THR A 183 -11.84 -5.69 -4.27
N GLY A 184 -11.84 -6.14 -5.52
CA GLY A 184 -13.06 -6.61 -6.20
C GLY A 184 -13.54 -7.99 -5.72
N ASP A 185 -14.31 -8.66 -6.57
CA ASP A 185 -14.96 -9.94 -6.24
C ASP A 185 -14.02 -11.17 -6.29
N ARG A 186 -12.76 -10.95 -6.60
CA ARG A 186 -11.72 -12.00 -6.64
C ARG A 186 -10.53 -11.57 -5.79
N TYR A 187 -9.68 -12.53 -5.40
CA TYR A 187 -8.43 -12.18 -4.73
C TYR A 187 -7.56 -11.29 -5.63
N SER A 188 -6.82 -10.43 -4.97
CA SER A 188 -6.00 -9.41 -5.59
C SER A 188 -4.53 -9.59 -5.22
N ILE A 189 -3.66 -9.36 -6.21
CA ILE A 189 -2.23 -9.18 -6.00
C ILE A 189 -1.86 -7.81 -6.57
N SER A 190 -1.18 -7.01 -5.77
CA SER A 190 -0.58 -5.74 -6.21
C SER A 190 0.79 -5.55 -5.60
N MET A 191 1.60 -4.72 -6.23
CA MET A 191 2.89 -4.28 -5.71
C MET A 191 2.85 -2.78 -5.53
N ALA A 192 3.26 -2.30 -4.37
CA ALA A 192 3.55 -0.88 -4.17
C ALA A 192 5.06 -0.66 -4.11
N MET A 193 5.46 0.48 -4.61
CA MET A 193 6.81 1.02 -4.46
C MET A 193 6.72 2.37 -3.80
N THR A 194 7.46 2.56 -2.71
CA THR A 194 7.60 3.86 -2.08
C THR A 194 9.03 4.36 -2.19
N TRP A 195 9.19 5.66 -2.28
CA TRP A 195 10.50 6.32 -2.27
C TRP A 195 10.40 7.73 -1.69
N LYS A 196 11.55 8.30 -1.34
CA LYS A 196 11.64 9.68 -0.87
C LYS A 196 12.45 10.52 -1.85
N THR A 197 11.87 11.64 -2.25
CA THR A 197 12.62 12.71 -2.95
C THR A 197 13.35 13.59 -1.93
N PRO A 198 14.32 14.41 -2.35
CA PRO A 198 14.93 15.41 -1.47
C PRO A 198 13.91 16.33 -0.79
N GLU A 199 12.84 16.68 -1.51
CA GLU A 199 11.75 17.51 -0.98
C GLU A 199 10.96 16.76 0.10
N VAL A 200 10.55 15.52 -0.14
CA VAL A 200 9.86 14.69 0.86
C VAL A 200 10.70 14.51 2.11
N LYS A 201 12.03 14.28 1.95
CA LYS A 201 12.94 14.20 3.10
C LYS A 201 12.99 15.49 3.91
N ARG A 202 12.98 16.64 3.23
CA ARG A 202 12.95 17.94 3.90
C ARG A 202 11.65 18.14 4.66
N LEU A 203 10.50 17.82 4.03
CA LEU A 203 9.18 17.94 4.65
C LEU A 203 9.04 17.03 5.89
N ASN A 204 9.51 15.78 5.82
CA ASN A 204 9.49 14.86 6.96
C ASN A 204 10.40 15.26 8.13
N LYS A 205 11.36 16.16 7.93
CA LYS A 205 12.22 16.72 9.01
C LYS A 205 11.63 17.93 9.70
N ILE A 206 10.71 18.61 9.04
CA ILE A 206 10.07 19.84 9.54
C ILE A 206 8.80 19.48 10.34
N ARG A 207 8.22 18.35 10.07
CA ARG A 207 7.08 17.76 10.78
C ARG A 207 7.54 16.73 11.81
#